data_1753d90eb92a1859aef08c03517ed925
#
_entry.id   1753d90eb92a1859aef08c03517ed925
#
_cell.length_a   1.000
_cell.length_b   1.000
_cell.length_c   1.000
_cell.angle_alpha   90.00
_cell.angle_beta   90.00
_cell.angle_gamma   90.00
#
_symmetry.space_group_name_H-M   'P 1'
#
loop_
_entity.id
_entity.type
_entity.pdbx_description
1 polymer ?
#
loop_
_entity_poly.entity_id
_entity_poly.type
_entity_poly.pdbx_seq_one_letter_code
_entity_poly.pdbx_strand_id
1 'polypeptide(L)'
;WIMKFYILDLSPQNSMVRYLVSQGHTVYMLSWRNPDASDHDLTMDDYLKLGVLDVLQAIGHLQDKPGPVHAMGYCLGGTLLSIAAAALAKSGRRGVMGYAGLPPLKTLTLLAAQTDFSEPGELGLFIDESQIGLLDNITQGQGYLSGKQMAGSFQFLHSRELVWTRRMREYLMGEREQPNDLMAWNADTTRMPARMHHEYLTSLYLNNALATSSFRVDGRAVSLAELRLPVFMVGTERDHISPWRSVYKLHHLCDAEMTFVLTSGGH
;
A
#
# COMPACT_ATOMS: atom_id res chain seq x y z
N TRP A 1 3.73 -0.32 3.84
CA TRP A 1 4.89 -0.87 4.56
C TRP A 1 6.19 -0.90 3.75
N ILE A 2 6.17 -0.46 2.53
CA ILE A 2 7.40 -0.21 1.75
C ILE A 2 8.10 1.01 2.31
N MET A 3 7.33 2.04 2.61
CA MET A 3 7.79 3.31 3.16
C MET A 3 7.26 3.48 4.58
N LYS A 4 7.83 4.42 5.33
CA LYS A 4 7.39 4.72 6.69
C LYS A 4 6.04 5.45 6.70
N PHE A 5 5.28 5.25 7.77
CA PHE A 5 3.92 5.75 7.96
C PHE A 5 3.77 7.27 7.88
N TYR A 6 4.83 8.03 8.19
CA TYR A 6 4.74 9.47 8.40
C TYR A 6 4.70 10.32 7.12
N ILE A 7 4.50 9.70 5.93
CA ILE A 7 4.18 10.47 4.69
C ILE A 7 2.95 11.37 4.89
N LEU A 8 1.98 10.95 5.68
CA LEU A 8 0.78 11.72 5.99
C LEU A 8 0.93 12.63 7.21
N ASP A 9 2.15 12.71 7.79
CA ASP A 9 2.48 13.49 8.98
C ASP A 9 3.94 13.94 8.95
N LEU A 10 4.37 14.57 7.84
CA LEU A 10 5.77 14.92 7.58
C LEU A 10 6.26 16.07 8.46
N SER A 11 5.44 17.11 8.63
CA SER A 11 5.75 18.30 9.42
C SER A 11 4.46 18.98 9.87
N PRO A 12 4.52 19.94 10.81
CA PRO A 12 3.32 20.67 11.26
C PRO A 12 2.52 21.34 10.14
N GLN A 13 3.17 21.70 9.05
CA GLN A 13 2.56 22.35 7.88
C GLN A 13 2.07 21.31 6.84
N ASN A 14 2.68 20.13 6.82
CA ASN A 14 2.41 19.02 5.90
C ASN A 14 1.93 17.79 6.67
N SER A 15 0.78 17.89 7.32
CA SER A 15 0.21 16.83 8.11
C SER A 15 -1.29 16.68 7.86
N MET A 16 -1.67 15.60 7.20
CA MET A 16 -3.07 15.19 7.08
C MET A 16 -3.61 14.74 8.45
N VAL A 17 -2.79 14.12 9.28
CA VAL A 17 -3.17 13.72 10.65
C VAL A 17 -3.60 14.94 11.46
N ARG A 18 -2.77 15.97 11.47
CA ARG A 18 -3.08 17.23 12.16
C ARG A 18 -4.37 17.88 11.63
N TYR A 19 -4.54 17.88 10.31
CA TYR A 19 -5.77 18.39 9.69
C TYR A 19 -6.99 17.61 10.18
N LEU A 20 -6.99 16.29 10.11
CA LEU A 20 -8.11 15.45 10.53
C LEU A 20 -8.41 15.62 12.03
N VAL A 21 -7.39 15.68 12.88
CA VAL A 21 -7.56 15.94 14.32
C VAL A 21 -8.19 17.32 14.54
N SER A 22 -7.78 18.35 13.79
CA SER A 22 -8.39 19.69 13.88
C SER A 22 -9.86 19.72 13.43
N GLN A 23 -10.29 18.74 12.62
CA GLN A 23 -11.69 18.56 12.21
C GLN A 23 -12.49 17.69 13.21
N GLY A 24 -11.91 17.33 14.35
CA GLY A 24 -12.58 16.57 15.41
C GLY A 24 -12.51 15.04 15.25
N HIS A 25 -11.69 14.52 14.35
CA HIS A 25 -11.47 13.10 14.22
C HIS A 25 -10.45 12.58 15.23
N THR A 26 -10.68 11.39 15.77
CA THR A 26 -9.61 10.59 16.41
C THR A 26 -8.88 9.81 15.33
N VAL A 27 -7.57 10.01 15.21
CA VAL A 27 -6.75 9.39 14.17
C VAL A 27 -5.85 8.32 14.77
N TYR A 28 -5.93 7.12 14.25
CA TYR A 28 -5.03 6.01 14.56
C TYR A 28 -4.10 5.81 13.38
N MET A 29 -2.79 5.93 13.61
CA MET A 29 -1.76 5.76 12.58
C MET A 29 -1.03 4.43 12.80
N LEU A 30 -1.10 3.55 11.81
CA LEU A 30 -0.39 2.28 11.82
C LEU A 30 1.08 2.48 11.42
N SER A 31 2.00 2.07 12.28
CA SER A 31 3.43 1.99 12.00
C SER A 31 3.87 0.54 11.91
N TRP A 32 4.41 0.14 10.76
CA TRP A 32 4.92 -1.21 10.56
C TRP A 32 6.31 -1.38 11.19
N ARG A 33 6.50 -2.48 11.91
CA ARG A 33 7.84 -2.91 12.32
C ARG A 33 8.68 -3.21 11.08
N ASN A 34 9.92 -2.74 11.05
CA ASN A 34 10.84 -3.08 9.96
C ASN A 34 11.27 -4.55 10.12
N PRO A 35 10.92 -5.46 9.18
CA PRO A 35 11.20 -6.88 9.32
C PRO A 35 12.70 -7.19 9.25
N ASP A 36 13.09 -8.30 9.85
CA ASP A 36 14.43 -8.86 9.79
C ASP A 36 14.43 -10.29 9.23
N ALA A 37 15.57 -10.96 9.27
CA ALA A 37 15.71 -12.31 8.70
C ALA A 37 14.79 -13.35 9.37
N SER A 38 14.38 -13.15 10.61
CA SER A 38 13.43 -14.06 11.30
C SER A 38 12.00 -13.95 10.78
N ASP A 39 11.69 -12.86 10.07
CA ASP A 39 10.37 -12.58 9.52
C ASP A 39 10.19 -13.11 8.06
N HIS A 40 11.15 -13.86 7.53
CA HIS A 40 11.21 -14.27 6.13
C HIS A 40 9.94 -14.99 5.63
N ASP A 41 9.24 -15.70 6.50
CA ASP A 41 8.03 -16.49 6.20
C ASP A 41 6.72 -15.71 6.35
N LEU A 42 6.76 -14.42 6.77
CA LEU A 42 5.56 -13.61 6.83
C LEU A 42 4.90 -13.46 5.46
N THR A 43 3.60 -13.67 5.41
CA THR A 43 2.77 -13.69 4.21
C THR A 43 1.95 -12.42 4.05
N MET A 44 1.25 -12.28 2.93
CA MET A 44 0.23 -11.24 2.74
C MET A 44 -0.93 -11.39 3.76
N ASP A 45 -1.28 -12.62 4.12
CA ASP A 45 -2.29 -12.91 5.16
C ASP A 45 -1.83 -12.41 6.53
N ASP A 46 -0.54 -12.60 6.90
CA ASP A 46 0.00 -12.07 8.15
C ASP A 46 -0.02 -10.53 8.18
N TYR A 47 0.31 -9.88 7.06
CA TYR A 47 0.19 -8.43 6.95
C TYR A 47 -1.24 -7.94 7.07
N LEU A 48 -2.20 -8.65 6.49
CA LEU A 48 -3.62 -8.35 6.64
C LEU A 48 -4.05 -8.51 8.10
N LYS A 49 -3.65 -9.60 8.75
CA LYS A 49 -3.95 -9.86 10.15
C LYS A 49 -3.37 -8.79 11.07
N LEU A 50 -2.04 -8.62 11.04
CA LEU A 50 -1.31 -7.72 11.93
C LEU A 50 -1.61 -6.24 11.64
N GLY A 51 -1.79 -5.87 10.37
CA GLY A 51 -1.96 -4.48 9.95
C GLY A 51 -3.40 -3.99 9.90
N VAL A 52 -4.37 -4.89 9.74
CA VAL A 52 -5.77 -4.47 9.63
C VAL A 52 -6.63 -5.07 10.74
N LEU A 53 -6.64 -6.39 10.90
CA LEU A 53 -7.55 -7.05 11.85
C LEU A 53 -7.16 -6.76 13.31
N ASP A 54 -5.89 -6.89 13.67
CA ASP A 54 -5.39 -6.58 15.02
C ASP A 54 -5.59 -5.09 15.35
N VAL A 55 -5.39 -4.21 14.37
CA VAL A 55 -5.60 -2.77 14.56
C VAL A 55 -7.07 -2.45 14.78
N LEU A 56 -7.98 -3.03 14.00
CA LEU A 56 -9.43 -2.85 14.22
C LEU A 56 -9.85 -3.41 15.59
N GLN A 57 -9.30 -4.56 16.00
CA GLN A 57 -9.56 -5.13 17.32
C GLN A 57 -9.05 -4.19 18.42
N ALA A 58 -7.83 -3.66 18.30
CA ALA A 58 -7.27 -2.73 19.27
C ALA A 58 -8.09 -1.44 19.37
N ILE A 59 -8.54 -0.87 18.24
CA ILE A 59 -9.44 0.30 18.20
C ILE A 59 -10.74 -0.02 18.94
N GLY A 60 -11.31 -1.21 18.71
CA GLY A 60 -12.52 -1.66 19.42
C GLY A 60 -12.36 -1.72 20.94
N HIS A 61 -11.17 -2.11 21.41
CA HIS A 61 -10.87 -2.15 22.86
C HIS A 61 -10.56 -0.78 23.47
N LEU A 62 -10.03 0.16 22.67
CA LEU A 62 -9.69 1.51 23.15
C LEU A 62 -10.91 2.43 23.26
N GLN A 63 -12.03 2.06 22.66
CA GLN A 63 -13.24 2.86 22.66
C GLN A 63 -14.26 2.28 23.65
N ASP A 64 -14.79 3.11 24.55
CA ASP A 64 -15.88 2.70 25.46
C ASP A 64 -17.12 2.21 24.72
N LYS A 65 -17.36 2.78 23.53
CA LYS A 65 -18.42 2.39 22.59
C LYS A 65 -17.81 2.30 21.20
N PRO A 66 -17.44 1.08 20.76
CA PRO A 66 -16.88 0.90 19.42
C PRO A 66 -17.83 1.43 18.34
N GLY A 67 -17.37 2.49 17.67
CA GLY A 67 -18.08 3.09 16.54
C GLY A 67 -17.52 2.57 15.20
N PRO A 68 -18.17 2.91 14.08
CA PRO A 68 -17.66 2.58 12.78
C PRO A 68 -16.36 3.33 12.48
N VAL A 69 -15.44 2.66 11.76
CA VAL A 69 -14.10 3.16 11.43
C VAL A 69 -14.08 3.63 9.97
N HIS A 70 -13.57 4.82 9.73
CA HIS A 70 -13.17 5.31 8.42
C HIS A 70 -11.72 4.89 8.20
N ALA A 71 -11.45 4.11 7.17
CA ALA A 71 -10.12 3.59 6.92
C ALA A 71 -9.47 4.24 5.69
N MET A 72 -8.17 4.53 5.78
CA MET A 72 -7.40 5.13 4.70
C MET A 72 -6.16 4.28 4.43
N GLY A 73 -5.88 4.02 3.16
CA GLY A 73 -4.67 3.32 2.71
C GLY A 73 -3.99 4.06 1.56
N TYR A 74 -2.67 4.15 1.65
CA TYR A 74 -1.83 4.74 0.61
C TYR A 74 -1.06 3.65 -0.12
N CYS A 75 -1.04 3.71 -1.46
CA CYS A 75 -0.33 2.78 -2.34
C CYS A 75 -0.67 1.31 -1.99
N LEU A 76 0.33 0.46 -1.78
CA LEU A 76 0.15 -0.95 -1.38
C LEU A 76 -0.67 -1.12 -0.09
N GLY A 77 -0.61 -0.14 0.83
CA GLY A 77 -1.46 -0.11 2.02
C GLY A 77 -2.95 -0.01 1.67
N GLY A 78 -3.30 0.75 0.62
CA GLY A 78 -4.67 0.81 0.09
C GLY A 78 -5.11 -0.48 -0.59
N THR A 79 -4.21 -1.14 -1.30
CA THR A 79 -4.47 -2.47 -1.88
C THR A 79 -4.78 -3.49 -0.79
N LEU A 80 -3.95 -3.58 0.26
CA LEU A 80 -4.18 -4.46 1.41
C LEU A 80 -5.51 -4.14 2.12
N LEU A 81 -5.80 -2.85 2.31
CA LEU A 81 -7.05 -2.41 2.91
C LEU A 81 -8.28 -2.82 2.08
N SER A 82 -8.18 -2.74 0.74
CA SER A 82 -9.25 -3.18 -0.16
C SER A 82 -9.49 -4.69 -0.06
N ILE A 83 -8.42 -5.48 0.03
CA ILE A 83 -8.48 -6.94 0.26
C ILE A 83 -9.16 -7.24 1.59
N ALA A 84 -8.74 -6.57 2.67
CA ALA A 84 -9.30 -6.75 4.00
C ALA A 84 -10.78 -6.37 4.06
N ALA A 85 -11.16 -5.24 3.46
CA ALA A 85 -12.54 -4.79 3.43
C ALA A 85 -13.46 -5.76 2.67
N ALA A 86 -12.99 -6.29 1.53
CA ALA A 86 -13.73 -7.29 0.76
C ALA A 86 -13.85 -8.63 1.53
N ALA A 87 -12.79 -9.07 2.21
CA ALA A 87 -12.82 -10.27 3.04
C ALA A 87 -13.80 -10.12 4.23
N LEU A 88 -13.78 -8.96 4.89
CA LEU A 88 -14.71 -8.64 5.98
C LEU A 88 -16.17 -8.58 5.50
N ALA A 89 -16.42 -7.95 4.36
CA ALA A 89 -17.74 -7.86 3.76
C ALA A 89 -18.31 -9.25 3.44
N LYS A 90 -17.53 -10.11 2.80
CA LYS A 90 -17.90 -11.48 2.46
C LYS A 90 -18.17 -12.35 3.68
N SER A 91 -17.37 -12.20 4.72
CA SER A 91 -17.47 -13.05 5.91
C SER A 91 -18.61 -12.63 6.84
N GLY A 92 -19.02 -11.37 6.82
CA GLY A 92 -20.06 -10.82 7.66
C GLY A 92 -19.85 -11.14 9.14
N ARG A 93 -20.87 -11.70 9.81
CA ARG A 93 -20.81 -12.04 11.24
C ARG A 93 -19.85 -13.21 11.58
N ARG A 94 -19.44 -14.00 10.59
CA ARG A 94 -18.52 -15.13 10.81
C ARG A 94 -17.10 -14.68 11.11
N GLY A 95 -16.77 -13.45 10.70
CA GLY A 95 -15.43 -12.91 10.84
C GLY A 95 -14.42 -13.46 9.85
N VAL A 96 -13.20 -12.94 9.90
CA VAL A 96 -12.06 -13.30 9.03
C VAL A 96 -10.91 -13.75 9.92
N MET A 97 -10.24 -14.85 9.59
CA MET A 97 -9.06 -15.35 10.31
C MET A 97 -9.27 -15.49 11.84
N GLY A 98 -10.48 -15.82 12.25
CA GLY A 98 -10.86 -15.93 13.69
C GLY A 98 -11.29 -14.61 14.35
N TYR A 99 -11.18 -13.49 13.68
CA TYR A 99 -11.65 -12.19 14.18
C TYR A 99 -13.15 -12.02 13.89
N ALA A 100 -13.94 -11.85 14.94
CA ALA A 100 -15.36 -11.56 14.86
C ALA A 100 -15.70 -10.36 15.76
N GLY A 101 -16.76 -9.63 15.41
CA GLY A 101 -17.20 -8.50 16.23
C GLY A 101 -16.30 -7.26 16.16
N LEU A 102 -15.44 -7.16 15.14
CA LEU A 102 -14.61 -5.99 14.89
C LEU A 102 -15.48 -4.74 14.62
N PRO A 103 -15.00 -3.54 14.96
CA PRO A 103 -15.62 -2.30 14.53
C PRO A 103 -15.84 -2.31 13.02
N PRO A 104 -17.06 -2.01 12.52
CA PRO A 104 -17.32 -2.05 11.09
C PRO A 104 -16.60 -0.93 10.36
N LEU A 105 -16.05 -1.24 9.19
CA LEU A 105 -15.58 -0.22 8.26
C LEU A 105 -16.77 0.56 7.70
N LYS A 106 -16.71 1.89 7.71
CA LYS A 106 -17.76 2.77 7.21
C LYS A 106 -17.45 3.31 5.83
N THR A 107 -16.23 3.72 5.60
CA THR A 107 -15.74 4.21 4.30
C THR A 107 -14.31 3.78 4.07
N LEU A 108 -13.90 3.71 2.80
CA LEU A 108 -12.51 3.57 2.40
C LEU A 108 -12.02 4.84 1.72
N THR A 109 -10.81 5.26 2.06
CA THR A 109 -10.05 6.27 1.31
C THR A 109 -8.81 5.60 0.75
N LEU A 110 -8.66 5.59 -0.57
CA LEU A 110 -7.59 4.93 -1.29
C LEU A 110 -6.75 5.97 -2.04
N LEU A 111 -5.52 6.16 -1.62
CA LEU A 111 -4.60 7.11 -2.23
C LEU A 111 -3.59 6.37 -3.09
N ALA A 112 -3.59 6.58 -4.40
CA ALA A 112 -2.71 5.94 -5.37
C ALA A 112 -2.62 4.41 -5.20
N ALA A 113 -3.75 3.75 -4.94
CA ALA A 113 -3.82 2.32 -4.62
C ALA A 113 -4.39 1.53 -5.79
N GLN A 114 -3.63 0.57 -6.28
CA GLN A 114 -4.05 -0.33 -7.36
C GLN A 114 -4.86 -1.50 -6.80
N THR A 115 -5.91 -1.87 -7.51
CA THR A 115 -6.71 -3.09 -7.25
C THR A 115 -6.81 -3.97 -8.50
N ASP A 116 -6.41 -3.44 -9.63
CA ASP A 116 -6.24 -4.12 -10.91
C ASP A 116 -4.82 -3.82 -11.44
N PHE A 117 -4.05 -4.84 -11.69
CA PHE A 117 -2.65 -4.77 -12.09
C PHE A 117 -2.45 -5.06 -13.60
N SER A 118 -3.50 -4.98 -14.42
CA SER A 118 -3.38 -5.13 -15.88
C SER A 118 -2.63 -3.96 -16.54
N GLU A 119 -2.55 -2.82 -15.87
CA GLU A 119 -1.69 -1.67 -16.23
C GLU A 119 -0.80 -1.34 -15.01
N PRO A 120 0.24 -2.18 -14.74
CA PRO A 120 0.95 -2.15 -13.46
C PRO A 120 1.96 -1.00 -13.32
N GLY A 121 2.02 -0.09 -14.29
CA GLY A 121 3.04 0.95 -14.33
C GLY A 121 4.40 0.41 -14.77
N GLU A 122 5.45 1.20 -14.52
CA GLU A 122 6.80 0.86 -14.95
C GLU A 122 7.37 -0.38 -14.25
N LEU A 123 6.91 -0.69 -13.04
CA LEU A 123 7.31 -1.91 -12.33
C LEU A 123 6.98 -3.18 -13.13
N GLY A 124 5.89 -3.17 -13.89
CA GLY A 124 5.50 -4.32 -14.71
C GLY A 124 6.52 -4.72 -15.78
N LEU A 125 7.39 -3.80 -16.19
CA LEU A 125 8.47 -4.07 -17.14
C LEU A 125 9.55 -5.02 -16.58
N PHE A 126 9.59 -5.18 -15.24
CA PHE A 126 10.59 -5.97 -14.51
C PHE A 126 9.96 -7.13 -13.76
N ILE A 127 8.70 -7.47 -14.04
CA ILE A 127 8.01 -8.55 -13.33
C ILE A 127 7.59 -9.62 -14.34
N ASP A 128 8.42 -10.64 -14.43
CA ASP A 128 8.16 -11.91 -15.10
C ASP A 128 8.61 -13.08 -14.20
N GLU A 129 8.30 -14.30 -14.57
CA GLU A 129 8.64 -15.49 -13.78
C GLU A 129 10.15 -15.64 -13.55
N SER A 130 10.98 -15.29 -14.53
CA SER A 130 12.43 -15.40 -14.42
C SER A 130 12.99 -14.37 -13.44
N GLN A 131 12.47 -13.16 -13.47
CA GLN A 131 12.89 -12.10 -12.58
C GLN A 131 12.40 -12.32 -11.15
N ILE A 132 11.19 -12.85 -10.95
CA ILE A 132 10.71 -13.28 -9.63
C ILE A 132 11.64 -14.37 -9.09
N GLY A 133 11.99 -15.38 -9.89
CA GLY A 133 12.95 -16.42 -9.48
C GLY A 133 14.33 -15.87 -9.12
N LEU A 134 14.82 -14.86 -9.83
CA LEU A 134 16.07 -14.18 -9.48
C LEU A 134 15.96 -13.42 -8.14
N LEU A 135 14.87 -12.70 -7.93
CA LEU A 135 14.61 -11.98 -6.67
C LEU A 135 14.49 -12.96 -5.49
N ASP A 136 13.84 -14.10 -5.68
CA ASP A 136 13.74 -15.15 -4.67
C ASP A 136 15.12 -15.66 -4.27
N ASN A 137 16.00 -15.92 -5.24
CA ASN A 137 17.37 -16.35 -4.97
C ASN A 137 18.17 -15.29 -4.19
N ILE A 138 17.97 -13.99 -4.51
CA ILE A 138 18.63 -12.89 -3.80
C ILE A 138 18.10 -12.76 -2.36
N THR A 139 16.80 -12.91 -2.16
CA THR A 139 16.15 -12.73 -0.86
C THR A 139 16.24 -13.96 0.04
N GLN A 140 16.41 -15.16 -0.54
CA GLN A 140 16.49 -16.42 0.18
C GLN A 140 17.62 -16.45 1.24
N GLY A 141 18.78 -15.87 0.92
CA GLY A 141 19.92 -15.86 1.82
C GLY A 141 19.80 -14.87 2.99
N GLN A 142 19.06 -13.77 2.81
CA GLN A 142 18.93 -12.72 3.82
C GLN A 142 17.53 -12.66 4.47
N GLY A 143 16.55 -13.37 3.92
CA GLY A 143 15.17 -13.46 4.41
C GLY A 143 14.26 -12.27 4.07
N TYR A 144 14.75 -11.24 3.40
CA TYR A 144 13.97 -10.04 3.06
C TYR A 144 14.53 -9.30 1.84
N LEU A 145 13.69 -8.50 1.20
CA LEU A 145 14.13 -7.47 0.25
C LEU A 145 14.49 -6.20 1.01
N SER A 146 15.72 -5.71 0.85
CA SER A 146 16.16 -4.49 1.52
C SER A 146 15.69 -3.23 0.79
N GLY A 147 15.53 -2.13 1.54
CA GLY A 147 15.19 -0.84 0.96
C GLY A 147 16.19 -0.34 -0.09
N LYS A 148 17.48 -0.68 0.05
CA LYS A 148 18.50 -0.35 -0.96
C LYS A 148 18.30 -1.10 -2.28
N GLN A 149 17.94 -2.38 -2.22
CA GLN A 149 17.64 -3.18 -3.40
C GLN A 149 16.39 -2.66 -4.09
N MET A 150 15.35 -2.33 -3.32
CA MET A 150 14.12 -1.73 -3.83
C MET A 150 14.36 -0.34 -4.44
N ALA A 151 15.07 0.53 -3.75
CA ALA A 151 15.45 1.86 -4.26
C ALA A 151 16.27 1.77 -5.55
N GLY A 152 17.15 0.76 -5.67
CA GLY A 152 17.92 0.49 -6.88
C GLY A 152 17.03 0.26 -8.10
N SER A 153 15.96 -0.50 -7.98
CA SER A 153 14.99 -0.73 -9.05
C SER A 153 14.29 0.57 -9.45
N PHE A 154 13.84 1.37 -8.49
CA PHE A 154 13.21 2.67 -8.77
C PHE A 154 14.18 3.69 -9.37
N GLN A 155 15.44 3.74 -8.91
CA GLN A 155 16.46 4.60 -9.47
C GLN A 155 16.85 4.23 -10.89
N PHE A 156 16.82 2.96 -11.23
CA PHE A 156 17.07 2.48 -12.59
C PHE A 156 15.98 2.95 -13.55
N LEU A 157 14.72 2.86 -13.13
CA LEU A 157 13.55 3.30 -13.90
C LEU A 157 13.60 4.81 -14.21
N HIS A 158 13.99 5.62 -13.24
CA HIS A 158 14.07 7.08 -13.36
C HIS A 158 15.48 7.65 -13.26
N SER A 159 16.48 6.91 -13.73
CA SER A 159 17.89 7.32 -13.64
C SER A 159 18.17 8.70 -14.23
N ARG A 160 17.44 9.10 -15.30
CA ARG A 160 17.60 10.40 -15.92
C ARG A 160 17.15 11.54 -14.98
N GLU A 161 15.99 11.40 -14.35
CA GLU A 161 15.43 12.46 -13.50
C GLU A 161 16.03 12.46 -12.09
N LEU A 162 16.13 11.29 -11.47
CA LEU A 162 16.58 11.17 -10.08
C LEU A 162 18.11 11.25 -9.90
N VAL A 163 18.88 10.87 -10.92
CA VAL A 163 20.34 10.81 -10.80
C VAL A 163 21.00 11.86 -11.72
N TRP A 164 20.75 11.80 -13.03
CA TRP A 164 21.48 12.60 -13.99
C TRP A 164 21.13 14.06 -13.97
N THR A 165 19.85 14.42 -13.99
CA THR A 165 19.40 15.84 -13.98
C THR A 165 19.85 16.54 -12.70
N ARG A 166 19.75 15.86 -11.57
CA ARG A 166 20.22 16.36 -10.26
C ARG A 166 21.73 16.58 -10.25
N ARG A 167 22.51 15.56 -10.59
CA ARG A 167 23.98 15.67 -10.61
C ARG A 167 24.50 16.70 -11.61
N MET A 168 23.84 16.82 -12.76
CA MET A 168 24.19 17.86 -13.73
C MET A 168 23.96 19.26 -13.17
N ARG A 169 22.84 19.50 -12.49
CA ARG A 169 22.55 20.78 -11.83
C ARG A 169 23.58 21.08 -10.72
N GLU A 170 23.80 20.12 -9.85
CA GLU A 170 24.79 20.25 -8.75
C GLU A 170 26.19 20.57 -9.30
N TYR A 171 26.60 19.89 -10.36
CA TYR A 171 27.94 20.03 -10.95
C TYR A 171 28.07 21.30 -11.81
N LEU A 172 27.11 21.59 -12.68
CA LEU A 172 27.20 22.70 -13.62
C LEU A 172 26.80 24.04 -12.99
N MET A 173 25.87 24.08 -12.06
CA MET A 173 25.36 25.30 -11.46
C MET A 173 25.90 25.53 -10.03
N GLY A 174 26.57 24.54 -9.45
CA GLY A 174 27.05 24.62 -8.06
C GLY A 174 25.91 24.67 -7.02
N GLU A 175 24.67 24.41 -7.43
CA GLU A 175 23.50 24.44 -6.56
C GLU A 175 23.39 23.11 -5.82
N ARG A 176 23.60 23.13 -4.50
CA ARG A 176 23.29 21.98 -3.64
C ARG A 176 21.81 22.02 -3.27
N GLU A 177 21.10 20.97 -3.58
CA GLU A 177 19.72 20.81 -3.15
C GLU A 177 19.66 20.71 -1.62
N GLN A 178 18.82 21.56 -1.01
CA GLN A 178 18.61 21.50 0.43
C GLN A 178 17.74 20.27 0.75
N PRO A 179 18.15 19.43 1.71
CA PRO A 179 17.33 18.31 2.16
C PRO A 179 15.96 18.83 2.66
N ASN A 180 14.91 18.13 2.27
CA ASN A 180 13.55 18.40 2.76
C ASN A 180 12.94 17.15 3.39
N ASP A 181 11.81 17.32 4.09
CA ASP A 181 11.14 16.25 4.83
C ASP A 181 10.73 15.08 3.92
N LEU A 182 10.30 15.39 2.69
CA LEU A 182 9.93 14.36 1.71
C LEU A 182 11.15 13.54 1.26
N MET A 183 12.31 14.17 1.08
CA MET A 183 13.54 13.47 0.76
C MET A 183 14.02 12.58 1.91
N ALA A 184 13.89 13.06 3.16
CA ALA A 184 14.20 12.26 4.34
C ALA A 184 13.29 11.05 4.44
N TRP A 185 11.99 11.23 4.26
CA TRP A 185 11.03 10.13 4.22
C TRP A 185 11.34 9.13 3.11
N ASN A 186 11.65 9.60 1.90
CA ASN A 186 11.98 8.73 0.76
C ASN A 186 13.27 7.91 0.98
N ALA A 187 14.19 8.39 1.79
CA ALA A 187 15.39 7.66 2.18
C ALA A 187 15.16 6.64 3.31
N ASP A 188 14.05 6.76 4.05
CA ASP A 188 13.72 5.94 5.20
C ASP A 188 12.78 4.78 4.82
N THR A 189 13.26 3.89 3.94
CA THR A 189 12.50 2.72 3.48
C THR A 189 12.51 1.58 4.48
N THR A 190 11.47 0.72 4.43
CA THR A 190 11.43 -0.54 5.18
C THR A 190 11.83 -1.71 4.29
N ARG A 191 12.08 -2.84 4.94
CA ARG A 191 12.31 -4.13 4.26
C ARG A 191 10.98 -4.81 3.98
N MET A 192 10.98 -5.77 3.07
CA MET A 192 9.85 -6.64 2.80
C MET A 192 10.26 -8.10 3.05
N PRO A 193 9.51 -8.88 3.86
CA PRO A 193 9.78 -10.30 4.04
C PRO A 193 9.80 -11.02 2.68
N ALA A 194 10.71 -11.97 2.52
CA ALA A 194 10.92 -12.64 1.24
C ALA A 194 9.64 -13.28 0.71
N ARG A 195 8.92 -14.01 1.57
CA ARG A 195 7.68 -14.69 1.19
C ARG A 195 6.56 -13.72 0.84
N MET A 196 6.33 -12.69 1.66
CA MET A 196 5.31 -11.68 1.37
C MET A 196 5.59 -10.95 0.05
N HIS A 197 6.87 -10.62 -0.22
CA HIS A 197 7.27 -9.98 -1.47
C HIS A 197 7.02 -10.88 -2.69
N HIS A 198 7.37 -12.17 -2.60
CA HIS A 198 7.06 -13.16 -3.63
C HIS A 198 5.55 -13.25 -3.90
N GLU A 199 4.73 -13.40 -2.84
CA GLU A 199 3.26 -13.47 -2.94
C GLU A 199 2.68 -12.19 -3.57
N TYR A 200 3.20 -11.02 -3.20
CA TYR A 200 2.80 -9.73 -3.74
C TYR A 200 3.02 -9.66 -5.25
N LEU A 201 4.23 -9.99 -5.72
CA LEU A 201 4.56 -9.95 -7.15
C LEU A 201 3.79 -11.00 -7.95
N THR A 202 3.73 -12.21 -7.46
CA THR A 202 3.07 -13.33 -8.16
C THR A 202 1.55 -13.15 -8.19
N SER A 203 0.93 -12.89 -7.04
CA SER A 203 -0.54 -12.84 -6.96
C SER A 203 -1.12 -11.58 -7.60
N LEU A 204 -0.49 -10.42 -7.40
CA LEU A 204 -1.05 -9.16 -7.87
C LEU A 204 -0.52 -8.77 -9.25
N TYR A 205 0.80 -8.69 -9.45
CA TYR A 205 1.35 -8.25 -10.73
C TYR A 205 1.24 -9.31 -11.82
N LEU A 206 1.69 -10.55 -11.55
CA LEU A 206 1.74 -11.58 -12.58
C LEU A 206 0.36 -12.15 -12.89
N ASN A 207 -0.41 -12.48 -11.84
CA ASN A 207 -1.70 -13.17 -11.99
C ASN A 207 -2.92 -12.23 -11.92
N ASN A 208 -2.75 -10.96 -11.53
CA ASN A 208 -3.84 -10.01 -11.31
C ASN A 208 -5.00 -10.60 -10.50
N ALA A 209 -4.67 -11.41 -9.47
CA ALA A 209 -5.60 -12.28 -8.77
C ALA A 209 -6.72 -11.52 -8.04
N LEU A 210 -6.48 -10.26 -7.66
CA LEU A 210 -7.48 -9.45 -6.98
C LEU A 210 -8.60 -9.02 -7.95
N ALA A 211 -8.25 -8.55 -9.14
CA ALA A 211 -9.23 -8.17 -10.16
C ALA A 211 -10.02 -9.37 -10.71
N THR A 212 -9.38 -10.55 -10.77
CA THR A 212 -10.02 -11.79 -11.23
C THR A 212 -10.78 -12.55 -10.13
N SER A 213 -10.86 -11.99 -8.90
CA SER A 213 -11.50 -12.61 -7.73
C SER A 213 -10.92 -13.98 -7.34
N SER A 214 -9.65 -14.23 -7.70
CA SER A 214 -8.91 -15.45 -7.37
C SER A 214 -7.95 -15.28 -6.20
N PHE A 215 -7.72 -14.04 -5.73
CA PHE A 215 -6.92 -13.76 -4.53
C PHE A 215 -7.54 -14.45 -3.31
N ARG A 216 -6.70 -15.01 -2.43
CA ARG A 216 -7.19 -15.75 -1.27
C ARG A 216 -6.74 -15.10 0.02
N VAL A 217 -7.66 -15.07 0.98
CA VAL A 217 -7.41 -14.71 2.38
C VAL A 217 -7.86 -15.90 3.23
N ASP A 218 -6.98 -16.40 4.08
CA ASP A 218 -7.26 -17.58 4.91
C ASP A 218 -7.79 -18.76 4.04
N GLY A 219 -7.17 -18.96 2.87
CA GLY A 219 -7.55 -19.99 1.91
C GLY A 219 -8.86 -19.75 1.15
N ARG A 220 -9.60 -18.67 1.43
CA ARG A 220 -10.90 -18.35 0.81
C ARG A 220 -10.75 -17.26 -0.24
N ALA A 221 -11.30 -17.48 -1.43
CA ALA A 221 -11.28 -16.49 -2.48
C ALA A 221 -12.00 -15.19 -2.05
N VAL A 222 -11.40 -14.05 -2.33
CA VAL A 222 -11.92 -12.71 -2.04
C VAL A 222 -12.29 -12.04 -3.36
N SER A 223 -13.42 -11.34 -3.37
CA SER A 223 -13.86 -10.55 -4.52
C SER A 223 -14.13 -9.11 -4.11
N LEU A 224 -13.61 -8.17 -4.87
CA LEU A 224 -13.91 -6.75 -4.68
C LEU A 224 -15.38 -6.43 -4.93
N ALA A 225 -16.09 -7.28 -5.69
CA ALA A 225 -17.53 -7.18 -5.88
C ALA A 225 -18.35 -7.29 -4.56
N GLU A 226 -17.72 -7.74 -3.47
CA GLU A 226 -18.36 -7.75 -2.14
C GLU A 226 -18.35 -6.39 -1.43
N LEU A 227 -17.56 -5.42 -1.91
CA LEU A 227 -17.51 -4.07 -1.34
C LEU A 227 -18.85 -3.35 -1.54
N ARG A 228 -19.39 -2.78 -0.46
CA ARG A 228 -20.65 -2.03 -0.45
C ARG A 228 -20.54 -0.67 0.24
N LEU A 229 -19.42 -0.43 0.92
CA LEU A 229 -19.18 0.82 1.63
C LEU A 229 -18.65 1.90 0.66
N PRO A 230 -18.94 3.18 0.92
CA PRO A 230 -18.46 4.26 0.07
C PRO A 230 -16.94 4.30 -0.02
N VAL A 231 -16.42 4.53 -1.21
CA VAL A 231 -14.99 4.60 -1.50
C VAL A 231 -14.63 5.96 -2.08
N PHE A 232 -13.67 6.64 -1.47
CA PHE A 232 -13.03 7.82 -2.02
C PHE A 232 -11.64 7.44 -2.54
N MET A 233 -11.37 7.73 -3.81
CA MET A 233 -10.11 7.38 -4.46
C MET A 233 -9.40 8.60 -5.02
N VAL A 234 -8.08 8.63 -4.89
CA VAL A 234 -7.22 9.62 -5.52
C VAL A 234 -6.22 8.92 -6.42
N GLY A 235 -6.20 9.30 -7.68
CA GLY A 235 -5.14 8.97 -8.63
C GLY A 235 -4.38 10.21 -9.05
N THR A 236 -3.17 10.04 -9.56
CA THR A 236 -2.34 11.16 -10.02
C THR A 236 -1.89 10.94 -11.46
N GLU A 237 -1.95 12.01 -12.28
CA GLU A 237 -1.71 11.92 -13.74
C GLU A 237 -0.32 11.41 -14.10
N ARG A 238 0.68 11.78 -13.30
CA ARG A 238 2.09 11.46 -13.53
C ARG A 238 2.59 10.31 -12.67
N ASP A 239 1.69 9.52 -12.15
CA ASP A 239 2.05 8.34 -11.36
C ASP A 239 2.52 7.20 -12.27
N HIS A 240 3.80 6.90 -12.20
CA HIS A 240 4.43 5.80 -12.94
C HIS A 240 4.46 4.48 -12.15
N ILE A 241 4.16 4.54 -10.83
CA ILE A 241 4.11 3.38 -9.94
C ILE A 241 2.70 2.80 -9.90
N SER A 242 1.70 3.67 -9.66
CA SER A 242 0.29 3.31 -9.60
C SER A 242 -0.50 4.18 -10.59
N PRO A 243 -0.44 3.89 -11.90
CA PRO A 243 -1.10 4.71 -12.91
C PRO A 243 -2.57 4.95 -12.57
N TRP A 244 -3.04 6.17 -12.73
CA TRP A 244 -4.41 6.54 -12.36
C TRP A 244 -5.48 5.68 -13.02
N ARG A 245 -5.22 5.18 -14.25
CA ARG A 245 -6.12 4.26 -14.93
C ARG A 245 -6.29 2.95 -14.16
N SER A 246 -5.19 2.41 -13.64
CA SER A 246 -5.22 1.21 -12.80
C SER A 246 -5.97 1.47 -11.48
N VAL A 247 -5.74 2.62 -10.84
CA VAL A 247 -6.49 3.02 -9.64
C VAL A 247 -7.98 3.16 -9.94
N TYR A 248 -8.34 3.77 -11.08
CA TYR A 248 -9.73 3.97 -11.51
C TYR A 248 -10.49 2.66 -11.76
N LYS A 249 -9.79 1.58 -12.16
CA LYS A 249 -10.42 0.28 -12.51
C LYS A 249 -11.22 -0.36 -11.39
N LEU A 250 -11.07 0.07 -10.13
CA LEU A 250 -11.95 -0.37 -9.06
C LEU A 250 -13.43 -0.11 -9.39
N HIS A 251 -13.76 0.92 -10.16
CA HIS A 251 -15.10 1.18 -10.68
C HIS A 251 -15.71 0.04 -11.51
N HIS A 252 -14.86 -0.80 -12.09
CA HIS A 252 -15.31 -1.96 -12.87
C HIS A 252 -15.40 -3.24 -12.05
N LEU A 253 -14.91 -3.22 -10.82
CA LEU A 253 -14.77 -4.39 -9.98
C LEU A 253 -15.81 -4.48 -8.84
N CYS A 254 -16.51 -3.38 -8.55
CA CYS A 254 -17.58 -3.38 -7.55
C CYS A 254 -18.61 -2.27 -7.81
N ASP A 255 -19.81 -2.45 -7.23
CA ASP A 255 -20.95 -1.52 -7.34
C ASP A 255 -21.05 -0.57 -6.14
N ALA A 256 -19.97 -0.33 -5.42
CA ALA A 256 -19.95 0.61 -4.30
C ALA A 256 -20.10 2.06 -4.79
N GLU A 257 -20.64 2.94 -3.95
CA GLU A 257 -20.61 4.38 -4.20
C GLU A 257 -19.15 4.85 -4.23
N MET A 258 -18.70 5.45 -5.34
CA MET A 258 -17.33 5.87 -5.50
C MET A 258 -17.19 7.32 -5.92
N THR A 259 -16.25 7.99 -5.28
CA THR A 259 -15.74 9.29 -5.71
C THR A 259 -14.30 9.14 -6.13
N PHE A 260 -13.98 9.47 -7.38
CA PHE A 260 -12.62 9.47 -7.89
C PHE A 260 -12.13 10.89 -8.17
N VAL A 261 -10.96 11.20 -7.65
CA VAL A 261 -10.26 12.48 -7.87
C VAL A 261 -8.97 12.22 -8.61
N LEU A 262 -8.80 12.90 -9.73
CA LEU A 262 -7.55 12.91 -10.49
C LEU A 262 -6.80 14.21 -10.21
N THR A 263 -5.55 14.10 -9.78
CA THR A 263 -4.68 15.26 -9.53
C THR A 263 -3.49 15.28 -10.50
N SER A 264 -2.88 16.43 -10.69
CA SER A 264 -1.74 16.60 -11.61
C SER A 264 -0.38 16.15 -11.04
N GLY A 265 -0.34 15.63 -9.83
CA GLY A 265 0.90 15.21 -9.14
C GLY A 265 1.50 13.91 -9.66
N GLY A 266 2.60 13.47 -9.00
CA GLY A 266 3.18 12.13 -9.09
C GLY A 266 2.70 11.22 -7.95
N HIS A 267 3.37 10.10 -7.78
CA HIS A 267 3.05 9.08 -6.75
C HIS A 267 3.12 9.63 -5.34
#